data_8170c45bb4efd6d42686cdef6b927117
#
_entry.id   8170c45bb4efd6d42686cdef6b927117
#
_cell.length_a   1.000
_cell.length_b   1.000
_cell.length_c   1.000
_cell.angle_alpha   90.00
_cell.angle_beta   90.00
_cell.angle_gamma   90.00
#
_symmetry.space_group_name_H-M   'P 1'
#
loop_
_entity.id
_entity.type
_entity.pdbx_description
1 polymer ?
#
loop_
_entity_poly.entity_id
_entity_poly.type
_entity_poly.pdbx_seq_one_letter_code
_entity_poly.pdbx_strand_id
1 'polypeptide(L)'
;VNACSEWLTVNVRRDGHEYEQTFRRGDPDGPLKCIGTVEPGVTGTRVTFKPDPEMFKDTTVYNFETLEKRLREESFLNAGVKITLTDERQLYTPVLEDGQEGEPCYRSEVMCYEGGIKSFVTYLGEKRKLEVLHPNVIYLKGQTDRGVAEIALQYNSSYNELLLSFANNVNTPDGGTHEEGFKASLTRVFNDYGRSHGLLKDKDENLSGSDVREGLICVISVKLQEAEFEGQTKAKIGNTEIRTLVSNMVYTKLMEFFEENPGVAKAIFEKATQAARARAAAKKARELVRRKSALETSRMPGKLADCREKDPSRTEIFIVEGDSAGGSAKMGRDSAIQAILPLWGKMLNVEKARADKIYGNDKLMPVVLALGCGIGDEFDISKLCLLYTSPSPRDTR
;
A
#
# COMPACT_ATOMS: atom_id res chain seq x y z
N VAL A 1 -21.99 0.13 -17.07
CA VAL A 1 -21.61 1.28 -17.92
C VAL A 1 -22.84 1.78 -18.68
N ASN A 2 -23.58 0.90 -19.39
CA ASN A 2 -24.70 1.29 -20.25
C ASN A 2 -25.75 2.16 -19.51
N ALA A 3 -26.31 1.69 -18.39
CA ALA A 3 -27.34 2.41 -17.63
C ALA A 3 -26.86 3.75 -17.01
N CYS A 4 -25.54 3.94 -16.85
CA CYS A 4 -24.94 5.17 -16.33
C CYS A 4 -24.37 6.07 -17.41
N SER A 5 -24.73 5.82 -18.67
CA SER A 5 -24.28 6.62 -19.84
C SER A 5 -25.44 7.36 -20.47
N GLU A 6 -25.20 8.61 -20.84
CA GLU A 6 -26.15 9.37 -21.65
C GLU A 6 -26.44 8.65 -22.97
N TRP A 7 -25.38 8.12 -23.58
CA TRP A 7 -25.44 7.19 -24.71
C TRP A 7 -24.26 6.24 -24.70
N LEU A 8 -24.44 5.05 -25.27
CA LEU A 8 -23.41 4.05 -25.47
C LEU A 8 -23.62 3.38 -26.82
N THR A 9 -22.52 3.23 -27.58
CA THR A 9 -22.52 2.52 -28.88
C THR A 9 -21.51 1.36 -28.78
N VAL A 10 -21.93 0.17 -29.18
CA VAL A 10 -21.10 -1.02 -29.31
C VAL A 10 -20.97 -1.39 -30.75
N ASN A 11 -19.74 -1.49 -31.25
CA ASN A 11 -19.43 -2.04 -32.56
C ASN A 11 -18.73 -3.39 -32.36
N VAL A 12 -19.24 -4.43 -33.02
CA VAL A 12 -18.68 -5.79 -32.94
C VAL A 12 -18.34 -6.29 -34.33
N ARG A 13 -17.09 -6.69 -34.55
CA ARG A 13 -16.61 -7.36 -35.75
C ARG A 13 -16.56 -8.85 -35.52
N ARG A 14 -17.36 -9.60 -36.24
CA ARG A 14 -17.48 -11.04 -36.09
C ARG A 14 -18.05 -11.68 -37.38
N ASP A 15 -17.56 -12.86 -37.73
CA ASP A 15 -18.05 -13.69 -38.82
C ASP A 15 -18.11 -12.92 -40.17
N GLY A 16 -17.10 -12.09 -40.47
CA GLY A 16 -16.98 -11.31 -41.69
C GLY A 16 -17.91 -10.06 -41.76
N HIS A 17 -18.59 -9.71 -40.69
CA HIS A 17 -19.49 -8.59 -40.62
C HIS A 17 -19.16 -7.63 -39.46
N GLU A 18 -19.56 -6.37 -39.59
CA GLU A 18 -19.53 -5.37 -38.53
C GLU A 18 -20.94 -5.03 -38.11
N TYR A 19 -21.23 -5.20 -36.85
CA TYR A 19 -22.53 -4.92 -36.24
C TYR A 19 -22.45 -3.72 -35.31
N GLU A 20 -23.53 -2.93 -35.27
CA GLU A 20 -23.62 -1.76 -34.36
C GLU A 20 -24.95 -1.79 -33.59
N GLN A 21 -24.84 -1.48 -32.29
CA GLN A 21 -25.98 -1.25 -31.41
C GLN A 21 -25.73 -0.01 -30.56
N THR A 22 -26.71 0.91 -30.58
CA THR A 22 -26.68 2.11 -29.74
C THR A 22 -27.73 2.03 -28.65
N PHE A 23 -27.40 2.59 -27.50
CA PHE A 23 -28.25 2.67 -26.32
C PHE A 23 -28.31 4.11 -25.81
N ARG A 24 -29.43 4.49 -25.18
CA ARG A 24 -29.61 5.75 -24.47
C ARG A 24 -30.07 5.46 -23.04
N ARG A 25 -29.24 5.82 -22.05
CA ARG A 25 -29.52 5.57 -20.61
C ARG A 25 -29.95 4.15 -20.30
N GLY A 26 -29.35 3.17 -21.01
CA GLY A 26 -29.63 1.75 -20.85
C GLY A 26 -30.60 1.16 -21.88
N ASP A 27 -31.48 1.93 -22.43
CA ASP A 27 -32.49 1.47 -23.40
C ASP A 27 -31.93 1.43 -24.85
N PRO A 28 -32.20 0.36 -25.62
CA PRO A 28 -31.75 0.26 -27.01
C PRO A 28 -32.41 1.28 -27.89
N ASP A 29 -31.60 2.00 -28.68
CA ASP A 29 -32.08 3.02 -29.67
C ASP A 29 -32.35 2.35 -31.05
N GLY A 30 -33.09 1.26 -31.00
CA GLY A 30 -33.45 0.49 -32.19
C GLY A 30 -32.83 -0.91 -32.24
N PRO A 31 -33.06 -1.68 -33.31
CA PRO A 31 -32.54 -3.03 -33.46
C PRO A 31 -31.04 -3.04 -33.79
N LEU A 32 -30.39 -4.19 -33.55
CA LEU A 32 -29.01 -4.44 -33.98
C LEU A 32 -28.88 -4.27 -35.50
N LYS A 33 -27.92 -3.47 -35.94
CA LYS A 33 -27.67 -3.17 -37.37
C LYS A 33 -26.39 -3.84 -37.84
N CYS A 34 -26.40 -4.46 -38.99
CA CYS A 34 -25.20 -4.81 -39.73
C CYS A 34 -24.80 -3.57 -40.55
N ILE A 35 -23.65 -2.98 -40.23
CA ILE A 35 -23.19 -1.71 -40.82
C ILE A 35 -22.14 -1.88 -41.91
N GLY A 36 -21.56 -3.11 -42.01
CA GLY A 36 -20.53 -3.38 -43.00
C GLY A 36 -20.04 -4.82 -43.00
N THR A 37 -19.10 -5.07 -43.89
CA THR A 37 -18.36 -6.34 -43.98
C THR A 37 -16.89 -6.09 -43.63
N VAL A 38 -16.24 -7.06 -42.98
CA VAL A 38 -14.80 -7.05 -42.63
C VAL A 38 -14.13 -8.27 -43.23
N GLU A 39 -12.82 -8.22 -43.35
CA GLU A 39 -12.03 -9.38 -43.81
C GLU A 39 -12.29 -10.62 -42.94
N PRO A 40 -12.31 -11.82 -43.51
CA PRO A 40 -12.48 -13.07 -42.77
C PRO A 40 -11.41 -13.21 -41.70
N GLY A 41 -11.83 -13.54 -40.47
CA GLY A 41 -10.94 -13.69 -39.33
C GLY A 41 -10.66 -12.41 -38.53
N VAL A 42 -11.03 -11.25 -39.02
CA VAL A 42 -10.96 -10.00 -38.21
C VAL A 42 -12.07 -10.00 -37.19
N THR A 43 -11.67 -9.94 -35.92
CA THR A 43 -12.61 -9.86 -34.78
C THR A 43 -12.25 -8.69 -33.87
N GLY A 44 -13.24 -8.17 -33.17
CA GLY A 44 -13.00 -7.10 -32.19
C GLY A 44 -14.28 -6.46 -31.71
N THR A 45 -14.18 -5.77 -30.58
CA THR A 45 -15.29 -5.01 -30.00
C THR A 45 -14.82 -3.59 -29.69
N ARG A 46 -15.61 -2.60 -30.12
CA ARG A 46 -15.43 -1.21 -29.73
C ARG A 46 -16.64 -0.78 -28.91
N VAL A 47 -16.39 -0.22 -27.73
CA VAL A 47 -17.43 0.38 -26.89
C VAL A 47 -17.11 1.85 -26.74
N THR A 48 -18.04 2.71 -27.19
CA THR A 48 -17.95 4.16 -27.05
C THR A 48 -19.10 4.64 -26.20
N PHE A 49 -18.82 5.46 -25.19
CA PHE A 49 -19.88 5.94 -24.29
C PHE A 49 -19.59 7.33 -23.76
N LYS A 50 -20.62 8.00 -23.32
CA LYS A 50 -20.54 9.29 -22.65
C LYS A 50 -21.16 9.16 -21.25
N PRO A 51 -20.43 9.40 -20.18
CA PRO A 51 -20.98 9.38 -18.82
C PRO A 51 -22.14 10.36 -18.69
N ASP A 52 -23.21 9.92 -18.00
CA ASP A 52 -24.41 10.76 -17.81
C ASP A 52 -24.16 11.74 -16.63
N PRO A 53 -24.21 13.08 -16.87
CA PRO A 53 -24.03 14.07 -15.79
C PRO A 53 -25.17 14.06 -14.75
N GLU A 54 -26.33 13.47 -15.05
CA GLU A 54 -27.38 13.28 -14.06
C GLU A 54 -27.03 12.22 -13.03
N MET A 55 -26.22 11.22 -13.44
CA MET A 55 -25.72 10.16 -12.55
C MET A 55 -24.43 10.57 -11.85
N PHE A 56 -23.50 11.21 -12.57
CA PHE A 56 -22.19 11.64 -12.08
C PHE A 56 -22.17 13.15 -11.82
N LYS A 57 -22.72 13.57 -10.66
CA LYS A 57 -22.94 14.99 -10.34
C LYS A 57 -21.64 15.76 -10.07
N ASP A 58 -20.60 15.09 -9.54
CA ASP A 58 -19.34 15.74 -9.16
C ASP A 58 -18.48 16.03 -10.38
N THR A 59 -18.31 15.05 -11.27
CA THR A 59 -17.56 15.20 -12.51
C THR A 59 -17.82 14.06 -13.49
N THR A 60 -17.77 14.37 -14.79
CA THR A 60 -17.75 13.40 -15.90
C THR A 60 -16.38 13.35 -16.57
N VAL A 61 -15.40 14.11 -16.06
CA VAL A 61 -14.05 14.19 -16.63
C VAL A 61 -13.17 13.11 -16.03
N TYR A 62 -12.62 12.24 -16.89
CA TYR A 62 -11.69 11.20 -16.48
C TYR A 62 -10.32 11.76 -16.09
N ASN A 63 -9.77 11.24 -15.01
CA ASN A 63 -8.38 11.51 -14.63
C ASN A 63 -7.47 10.46 -15.25
N PHE A 64 -6.48 10.89 -16.04
CA PHE A 64 -5.57 10.02 -16.77
C PHE A 64 -4.74 9.14 -15.81
N GLU A 65 -4.20 9.71 -14.75
CA GLU A 65 -3.33 9.02 -13.80
C GLU A 65 -4.08 7.90 -13.05
N THR A 66 -5.35 8.14 -12.72
CA THR A 66 -6.20 7.13 -12.08
C THR A 66 -6.47 5.96 -13.01
N LEU A 67 -6.79 6.23 -14.28
CA LEU A 67 -6.99 5.20 -15.30
C LEU A 67 -5.68 4.45 -15.60
N GLU A 68 -4.59 5.18 -15.80
CA GLU A 68 -3.26 4.61 -16.05
C GLU A 68 -2.86 3.62 -14.93
N LYS A 69 -3.00 4.05 -13.68
CA LYS A 69 -2.69 3.18 -12.53
C LYS A 69 -3.49 1.88 -12.58
N ARG A 70 -4.81 1.97 -12.81
CA ARG A 70 -5.69 0.80 -12.81
C ARG A 70 -5.44 -0.11 -14.00
N LEU A 71 -5.28 0.44 -15.20
CA LEU A 71 -4.99 -0.32 -16.41
C LEU A 71 -3.61 -0.98 -16.36
N ARG A 72 -2.64 -0.34 -15.73
CA ARG A 72 -1.32 -0.91 -15.47
C ARG A 72 -1.40 -2.12 -14.52
N GLU A 73 -2.19 -2.02 -13.44
CA GLU A 73 -2.47 -3.15 -12.55
C GLU A 73 -3.10 -4.32 -13.34
N GLU A 74 -4.11 -4.06 -14.17
CA GLU A 74 -4.73 -5.08 -15.02
C GLU A 74 -3.74 -5.74 -15.99
N SER A 75 -2.84 -4.96 -16.60
CA SER A 75 -1.81 -5.48 -17.49
C SER A 75 -0.78 -6.37 -16.77
N PHE A 76 -0.44 -6.06 -15.51
CA PHE A 76 0.41 -6.92 -14.68
C PHE A 76 -0.31 -8.21 -14.25
N LEU A 77 -1.59 -8.14 -13.92
CA LEU A 77 -2.38 -9.29 -13.46
C LEU A 77 -2.72 -10.26 -14.59
N ASN A 78 -2.60 -9.83 -15.85
CA ASN A 78 -2.88 -10.61 -17.04
C ASN A 78 -1.66 -10.58 -17.98
N ALA A 79 -0.67 -11.41 -17.70
CA ALA A 79 0.58 -11.47 -18.44
C ALA A 79 0.36 -11.54 -19.96
N GLY A 80 1.08 -10.70 -20.71
CA GLY A 80 1.02 -10.63 -22.17
C GLY A 80 -0.15 -9.82 -22.73
N VAL A 81 -1.09 -9.36 -21.93
CA VAL A 81 -2.17 -8.45 -22.38
C VAL A 81 -1.58 -7.06 -22.59
N LYS A 82 -1.73 -6.56 -23.84
CA LYS A 82 -1.32 -5.19 -24.20
C LYS A 82 -2.50 -4.24 -24.03
N ILE A 83 -2.33 -3.23 -23.19
CA ILE A 83 -3.31 -2.17 -22.95
C ILE A 83 -2.68 -0.84 -23.38
N THR A 84 -3.39 -0.07 -24.19
CA THR A 84 -3.00 1.29 -24.58
C THR A 84 -4.03 2.27 -24.04
N LEU A 85 -3.56 3.28 -23.31
CA LEU A 85 -4.38 4.40 -22.82
C LEU A 85 -3.95 5.66 -23.58
N THR A 86 -4.87 6.31 -24.26
CA THR A 86 -4.62 7.55 -24.99
C THR A 86 -5.58 8.63 -24.53
N ASP A 87 -5.07 9.83 -24.24
CA ASP A 87 -5.85 11.01 -23.91
C ASP A 87 -5.86 11.96 -25.12
N GLU A 88 -6.98 11.97 -25.84
CA GLU A 88 -7.16 12.78 -27.05
C GLU A 88 -7.70 14.19 -26.79
N ARG A 89 -7.81 14.62 -25.51
CA ARG A 89 -8.35 15.92 -25.15
C ARG A 89 -7.42 17.09 -25.49
N GLN A 90 -6.10 16.86 -25.41
CA GLN A 90 -5.10 17.88 -25.67
C GLN A 90 -3.89 17.29 -26.40
N LEU A 91 -3.42 17.98 -27.43
CA LEU A 91 -2.12 17.73 -28.04
C LEU A 91 -1.03 18.37 -27.20
N TYR A 92 0.08 17.68 -27.05
CA TYR A 92 1.30 18.23 -26.48
C TYR A 92 2.47 17.99 -27.42
N THR A 93 3.47 18.86 -27.35
CA THR A 93 4.72 18.71 -28.11
C THR A 93 5.76 18.14 -27.16
N PRO A 94 6.18 16.87 -27.32
CA PRO A 94 7.21 16.29 -26.46
C PRO A 94 8.57 16.96 -26.73
N VAL A 95 9.35 17.15 -25.68
CA VAL A 95 10.77 17.55 -25.82
C VAL A 95 11.56 16.25 -25.90
N LEU A 96 12.28 16.07 -27.01
CA LEU A 96 13.13 14.92 -27.27
C LEU A 96 14.42 14.98 -26.40
N GLU A 97 15.12 13.84 -26.29
CA GLU A 97 16.35 13.76 -25.47
C GLU A 97 17.47 14.71 -25.91
N ASP A 98 17.46 15.13 -27.17
CA ASP A 98 18.38 16.13 -27.76
C ASP A 98 17.94 17.59 -27.52
N GLY A 99 16.82 17.79 -26.83
CA GLY A 99 16.26 19.11 -26.52
C GLY A 99 15.47 19.74 -27.66
N GLN A 100 15.20 19.03 -28.76
CA GLN A 100 14.36 19.50 -29.85
C GLN A 100 12.88 19.22 -29.54
N GLU A 101 11.99 20.02 -30.13
CA GLU A 101 10.55 19.74 -30.09
C GLU A 101 10.20 18.61 -31.04
N GLY A 102 9.52 17.59 -30.53
CA GLY A 102 8.97 16.51 -31.34
C GLY A 102 7.69 16.91 -32.07
N GLU A 103 7.11 15.96 -32.82
CA GLU A 103 5.80 16.21 -33.44
C GLU A 103 4.68 16.26 -32.39
N PRO A 104 3.68 17.15 -32.56
CA PRO A 104 2.51 17.20 -31.69
C PRO A 104 1.80 15.85 -31.65
N CYS A 105 1.62 15.30 -30.46
CA CYS A 105 0.97 14.01 -30.25
C CYS A 105 0.02 14.04 -29.07
N TYR A 106 -0.84 13.02 -28.98
CA TYR A 106 -1.67 12.81 -27.81
C TYR A 106 -0.87 12.06 -26.72
N ARG A 107 -1.16 12.35 -25.46
CA ARG A 107 -0.61 11.61 -24.34
C ARG A 107 -1.07 10.17 -24.44
N SER A 108 -0.14 9.25 -24.65
CA SER A 108 -0.41 7.82 -24.79
C SER A 108 0.56 6.98 -23.97
N GLU A 109 0.04 5.96 -23.29
CA GLU A 109 0.80 5.01 -22.50
C GLU A 109 0.48 3.59 -22.95
N VAL A 110 1.52 2.80 -23.23
CA VAL A 110 1.39 1.40 -23.66
C VAL A 110 1.89 0.50 -22.54
N MET A 111 1.03 -0.35 -22.05
CA MET A 111 1.27 -1.26 -20.93
C MET A 111 1.18 -2.71 -21.42
N CYS A 112 2.30 -3.45 -21.35
CA CYS A 112 2.35 -4.86 -21.69
C CYS A 112 3.49 -5.53 -20.90
N TYR A 113 3.15 -6.45 -20.01
CA TYR A 113 4.11 -7.07 -19.09
C TYR A 113 4.04 -8.58 -19.17
N GLU A 114 4.95 -9.20 -19.93
CA GLU A 114 5.00 -10.66 -20.11
C GLU A 114 5.33 -11.40 -18.80
N GLY A 115 6.10 -10.78 -17.91
CA GLY A 115 6.44 -11.34 -16.60
C GLY A 115 5.30 -11.31 -15.59
N GLY A 116 4.15 -10.71 -15.93
CA GLY A 116 2.97 -10.70 -15.08
C GLY A 116 3.24 -10.08 -13.69
N ILE A 117 2.79 -10.74 -12.63
CA ILE A 117 2.97 -10.24 -11.25
C ILE A 117 4.44 -10.19 -10.79
N LYS A 118 5.37 -10.92 -11.44
CA LYS A 118 6.81 -10.74 -11.18
C LYS A 118 7.27 -9.36 -11.60
N SER A 119 6.89 -8.92 -12.82
CA SER A 119 7.17 -7.58 -13.30
C SER A 119 6.48 -6.51 -12.44
N PHE A 120 5.33 -6.82 -11.86
CA PHE A 120 4.64 -5.92 -10.94
C PHE A 120 5.46 -5.66 -9.67
N VAL A 121 6.00 -6.71 -9.04
CA VAL A 121 6.88 -6.59 -7.86
C VAL A 121 8.11 -5.75 -8.19
N THR A 122 8.77 -6.01 -9.33
CA THR A 122 9.91 -5.22 -9.79
C THR A 122 9.54 -3.74 -9.97
N TYR A 123 8.46 -3.46 -10.69
CA TYR A 123 7.94 -2.10 -10.89
C TYR A 123 7.66 -1.36 -9.57
N LEU A 124 7.05 -2.03 -8.58
CA LEU A 124 6.77 -1.44 -7.27
C LEU A 124 8.06 -1.09 -6.52
N GLY A 125 9.09 -1.91 -6.62
CA GLY A 125 10.41 -1.67 -6.04
C GLY A 125 11.12 -0.48 -6.70
N GLU A 126 11.17 -0.45 -8.02
CA GLU A 126 11.80 0.62 -8.81
C GLU A 126 11.11 1.97 -8.61
N LYS A 127 9.78 2.00 -8.66
CA LYS A 127 9.00 3.22 -8.44
C LYS A 127 9.27 3.86 -7.08
N ARG A 128 9.57 3.05 -6.07
CA ARG A 128 9.91 3.50 -4.72
C ARG A 128 11.42 3.64 -4.48
N LYS A 129 12.25 3.33 -5.50
CA LYS A 129 13.72 3.33 -5.43
C LYS A 129 14.24 2.49 -4.26
N LEU A 130 13.69 1.28 -4.09
CA LEU A 130 14.06 0.38 -3.03
C LEU A 130 15.27 -0.47 -3.43
N GLU A 131 16.21 -0.61 -2.52
CA GLU A 131 17.38 -1.49 -2.69
C GLU A 131 16.98 -2.93 -2.34
N VAL A 132 17.05 -3.82 -3.33
CA VAL A 132 16.64 -5.22 -3.17
C VAL A 132 17.75 -6.05 -2.50
N LEU A 133 17.36 -7.01 -1.65
CA LEU A 133 18.29 -7.93 -0.98
C LEU A 133 18.69 -9.12 -1.86
N HIS A 134 17.91 -9.42 -2.88
CA HIS A 134 18.18 -10.50 -3.82
C HIS A 134 17.66 -10.12 -5.23
N PRO A 135 18.38 -10.50 -6.30
CA PRO A 135 18.08 -10.01 -7.67
C PRO A 135 16.77 -10.58 -8.24
N ASN A 136 16.46 -11.84 -7.93
CA ASN A 136 15.34 -12.54 -8.53
C ASN A 136 14.08 -12.42 -7.67
N VAL A 137 12.96 -12.07 -8.31
CA VAL A 137 11.63 -12.13 -7.68
C VAL A 137 11.26 -13.59 -7.44
N ILE A 138 10.90 -13.93 -6.20
CA ILE A 138 10.40 -15.27 -5.84
C ILE A 138 8.96 -15.37 -6.35
N TYR A 139 8.66 -16.43 -7.11
CA TYR A 139 7.36 -16.66 -7.72
C TYR A 139 6.82 -18.03 -7.38
N LEU A 140 5.63 -18.03 -6.82
CA LEU A 140 4.91 -19.22 -6.37
C LEU A 140 3.59 -19.30 -7.14
N LYS A 141 3.26 -20.49 -7.66
CA LYS A 141 1.99 -20.75 -8.35
C LYS A 141 1.40 -22.07 -7.89
N GLY A 142 0.13 -22.07 -7.56
CA GLY A 142 -0.63 -23.25 -7.19
C GLY A 142 -2.03 -23.23 -7.82
N GLN A 143 -2.56 -24.41 -8.08
CA GLN A 143 -3.87 -24.59 -8.70
C GLN A 143 -4.60 -25.73 -8.06
N THR A 144 -5.91 -25.59 -7.93
CA THR A 144 -6.87 -26.62 -7.59
C THR A 144 -8.03 -26.57 -8.59
N ASP A 145 -8.96 -27.49 -8.48
CA ASP A 145 -10.22 -27.48 -9.23
C ASP A 145 -11.07 -26.21 -9.01
N ARG A 146 -10.90 -25.53 -7.86
CA ARG A 146 -11.67 -24.34 -7.48
C ARG A 146 -11.00 -23.01 -7.77
N GLY A 147 -9.71 -23.02 -8.05
CA GLY A 147 -9.01 -21.76 -8.34
C GLY A 147 -7.51 -21.88 -8.52
N VAL A 148 -6.94 -20.78 -8.90
CA VAL A 148 -5.49 -20.59 -9.11
C VAL A 148 -5.01 -19.49 -8.17
N ALA A 149 -3.85 -19.71 -7.54
CA ALA A 149 -3.16 -18.70 -6.76
C ALA A 149 -1.77 -18.47 -7.35
N GLU A 150 -1.40 -17.23 -7.53
CA GLU A 150 -0.08 -16.78 -7.95
C GLU A 150 0.42 -15.74 -6.95
N ILE A 151 1.66 -15.88 -6.50
CA ILE A 151 2.29 -14.97 -5.56
C ILE A 151 3.68 -14.62 -6.08
N ALA A 152 3.99 -13.34 -6.13
CA ALA A 152 5.32 -12.85 -6.39
C ALA A 152 5.79 -12.01 -5.20
N LEU A 153 7.02 -12.23 -4.75
CA LEU A 153 7.55 -11.51 -3.60
C LEU A 153 9.06 -11.24 -3.74
N GLN A 154 9.51 -10.16 -3.12
CA GLN A 154 10.92 -9.77 -3.07
C GLN A 154 11.19 -8.98 -1.80
N TYR A 155 12.36 -9.19 -1.20
CA TYR A 155 12.80 -8.45 -0.02
C TYR A 155 13.75 -7.30 -0.39
N ASN A 156 13.66 -6.22 0.37
CA ASN A 156 14.46 -5.02 0.21
C ASN A 156 14.98 -4.48 1.54
N SER A 157 15.85 -3.47 1.49
CA SER A 157 16.49 -2.89 2.68
C SER A 157 15.56 -2.01 3.54
N SER A 158 14.34 -1.69 3.08
CA SER A 158 13.40 -0.85 3.83
C SER A 158 12.79 -1.57 5.04
N TYR A 159 12.05 -0.84 5.87
CA TYR A 159 11.39 -1.36 7.06
C TYR A 159 9.89 -1.60 6.88
N ASN A 160 9.33 -1.11 5.77
CA ASN A 160 7.89 -1.17 5.53
C ASN A 160 7.53 -2.39 4.69
N GLU A 161 6.39 -2.99 5.01
CA GLU A 161 5.71 -3.99 4.19
C GLU A 161 4.92 -3.31 3.08
N LEU A 162 5.01 -3.85 1.87
CA LEU A 162 4.14 -3.51 0.75
C LEU A 162 3.49 -4.78 0.23
N LEU A 163 2.27 -5.03 0.63
CA LEU A 163 1.49 -6.18 0.21
C LEU A 163 0.27 -5.70 -0.56
N LEU A 164 0.12 -6.16 -1.80
CA LEU A 164 -1.06 -5.96 -2.62
C LEU A 164 -1.72 -7.30 -2.88
N SER A 165 -3.03 -7.37 -2.69
CA SER A 165 -3.80 -8.60 -2.90
C SER A 165 -4.96 -8.37 -3.85
N PHE A 166 -5.21 -9.36 -4.72
CA PHE A 166 -6.21 -9.32 -5.77
C PHE A 166 -6.99 -10.64 -5.82
N ALA A 167 -8.30 -10.53 -6.03
CA ALA A 167 -9.18 -11.66 -6.29
C ALA A 167 -9.96 -11.40 -7.58
N ASN A 168 -9.82 -12.29 -8.60
CA ASN A 168 -10.37 -12.11 -9.94
C ASN A 168 -10.06 -10.71 -10.52
N ASN A 169 -8.80 -10.29 -10.41
CA ASN A 169 -8.25 -8.98 -10.78
C ASN A 169 -8.80 -7.77 -9.99
N VAL A 170 -9.70 -7.99 -9.03
CA VAL A 170 -10.19 -6.92 -8.15
C VAL A 170 -9.23 -6.75 -6.98
N ASN A 171 -8.76 -5.52 -6.76
CA ASN A 171 -7.94 -5.20 -5.59
C ASN A 171 -8.75 -5.39 -4.30
N THR A 172 -8.16 -6.08 -3.32
CA THR A 172 -8.75 -6.35 -2.00
C THR A 172 -7.98 -5.60 -0.91
N PRO A 173 -8.17 -4.28 -0.75
CA PRO A 173 -7.39 -3.47 0.19
C PRO A 173 -7.56 -3.90 1.65
N ASP A 174 -8.71 -4.49 2.00
CA ASP A 174 -8.98 -5.02 3.33
C ASP A 174 -8.53 -6.50 3.48
N GLY A 175 -7.81 -7.02 2.46
CA GLY A 175 -7.26 -8.36 2.44
C GLY A 175 -8.32 -9.45 2.29
N GLY A 176 -8.24 -10.48 3.13
CA GLY A 176 -9.13 -11.64 3.17
C GLY A 176 -8.37 -12.95 3.36
N THR A 177 -9.07 -14.05 3.15
CA THR A 177 -8.58 -15.41 3.41
C THR A 177 -7.30 -15.78 2.67
N HIS A 178 -7.09 -15.27 1.45
CA HIS A 178 -5.86 -15.48 0.66
C HIS A 178 -4.64 -14.79 1.32
N GLU A 179 -4.83 -13.58 1.82
CA GLU A 179 -3.78 -12.83 2.52
C GLU A 179 -3.49 -13.42 3.91
N GLU A 180 -4.54 -13.84 4.63
CA GLU A 180 -4.38 -14.54 5.91
C GLU A 180 -3.60 -15.86 5.75
N GLY A 181 -3.94 -16.65 4.71
CA GLY A 181 -3.23 -17.88 4.37
C GLY A 181 -1.75 -17.63 4.05
N PHE A 182 -1.45 -16.58 3.29
CA PHE A 182 -0.09 -16.17 2.98
C PHE A 182 0.69 -15.76 4.23
N LYS A 183 0.16 -14.83 5.03
CA LYS A 183 0.83 -14.30 6.23
C LYS A 183 1.12 -15.39 7.27
N ALA A 184 0.15 -16.27 7.50
CA ALA A 184 0.31 -17.39 8.43
C ALA A 184 1.37 -18.38 7.95
N SER A 185 1.30 -18.77 6.68
CA SER A 185 2.23 -19.74 6.10
C SER A 185 3.64 -19.19 5.96
N LEU A 186 3.80 -17.92 5.56
CA LEU A 186 5.09 -17.24 5.51
C LEU A 186 5.79 -17.29 6.87
N THR A 187 5.07 -16.93 7.93
CA THR A 187 5.60 -16.94 9.29
C THR A 187 6.01 -18.34 9.72
N ARG A 188 5.22 -19.35 9.37
CA ARG A 188 5.52 -20.75 9.66
C ARG A 188 6.77 -21.22 8.93
N VAL A 189 6.89 -20.98 7.62
CA VAL A 189 8.06 -21.34 6.80
C VAL A 189 9.33 -20.78 7.42
N PHE A 190 9.33 -19.50 7.80
CA PHE A 190 10.50 -18.88 8.41
C PHE A 190 10.89 -19.56 9.72
N ASN A 191 9.94 -19.86 10.58
CA ASN A 191 10.27 -20.52 11.85
C ASN A 191 10.75 -21.97 11.65
N ASP A 192 10.08 -22.74 10.79
CA ASP A 192 10.41 -24.14 10.54
C ASP A 192 11.77 -24.27 9.84
N TYR A 193 12.00 -23.52 8.75
CA TYR A 193 13.27 -23.50 8.01
C TYR A 193 14.41 -22.97 8.90
N GLY A 194 14.16 -21.87 9.61
CA GLY A 194 15.17 -21.27 10.48
C GLY A 194 15.67 -22.22 11.57
N ARG A 195 14.79 -23.05 12.13
CA ARG A 195 15.17 -24.05 13.15
C ARG A 195 15.86 -25.25 12.53
N SER A 196 15.35 -25.78 11.41
CA SER A 196 15.95 -26.95 10.76
C SER A 196 17.36 -26.68 10.25
N HIS A 197 17.68 -25.43 9.85
CA HIS A 197 18.98 -25.03 9.33
C HIS A 197 19.86 -24.28 10.34
N GLY A 198 19.46 -24.22 11.62
CA GLY A 198 20.25 -23.57 12.68
C GLY A 198 20.37 -22.05 12.55
N LEU A 199 19.54 -21.40 11.73
CA LEU A 199 19.45 -19.94 11.62
C LEU A 199 18.74 -19.32 12.83
N LEU A 200 17.84 -20.09 13.46
CA LEU A 200 17.23 -19.80 14.76
C LEU A 200 17.68 -20.87 15.75
N LYS A 201 18.24 -20.46 16.87
CA LYS A 201 18.66 -21.37 17.96
C LYS A 201 17.43 -21.81 18.77
N ASP A 202 17.50 -22.95 19.45
CA ASP A 202 16.41 -23.48 20.29
C ASP A 202 15.96 -22.50 21.39
N LYS A 203 16.89 -21.64 21.85
CA LYS A 203 16.61 -20.62 22.87
C LYS A 203 16.03 -19.32 22.31
N ASP A 204 16.04 -19.13 20.99
CA ASP A 204 15.52 -17.92 20.37
C ASP A 204 13.99 -17.99 20.31
N GLU A 205 13.33 -16.86 20.56
CA GLU A 205 11.89 -16.73 20.32
C GLU A 205 11.58 -16.91 18.84
N ASN A 206 10.39 -17.39 18.54
CA ASN A 206 9.91 -17.45 17.17
C ASN A 206 9.81 -16.05 16.56
N LEU A 207 10.15 -15.97 15.28
CA LEU A 207 9.90 -14.77 14.49
C LEU A 207 8.41 -14.51 14.41
N SER A 208 8.00 -13.27 14.66
CA SER A 208 6.61 -12.84 14.49
C SER A 208 6.29 -12.54 13.04
N GLY A 209 5.00 -12.46 12.71
CA GLY A 209 4.56 -12.08 11.37
C GLY A 209 5.12 -10.72 10.91
N SER A 210 5.23 -9.75 11.80
CA SER A 210 5.84 -8.45 11.49
C SER A 210 7.33 -8.53 11.18
N ASP A 211 8.06 -9.41 11.89
CA ASP A 211 9.50 -9.57 11.66
C ASP A 211 9.79 -10.15 10.27
N VAL A 212 9.01 -11.16 9.85
CA VAL A 212 9.20 -11.82 8.55
C VAL A 212 8.68 -11.01 7.37
N ARG A 213 7.85 -9.99 7.60
CA ARG A 213 7.34 -9.10 6.54
C ARG A 213 8.05 -7.76 6.48
N GLU A 214 9.01 -7.48 7.35
CA GLU A 214 9.83 -6.27 7.27
C GLU A 214 10.62 -6.23 5.95
N GLY A 215 10.41 -5.18 5.15
CA GLY A 215 11.05 -5.01 3.85
C GLY A 215 10.48 -5.92 2.75
N LEU A 216 9.31 -6.51 2.94
CA LEU A 216 8.64 -7.35 1.95
C LEU A 216 7.88 -6.50 0.93
N ILE A 217 8.09 -6.76 -0.36
CA ILE A 217 7.16 -6.41 -1.44
C ILE A 217 6.51 -7.70 -1.90
N CYS A 218 5.19 -7.75 -1.90
CA CYS A 218 4.45 -8.95 -2.30
C CYS A 218 3.19 -8.58 -3.09
N VAL A 219 2.94 -9.33 -4.14
CA VAL A 219 1.67 -9.30 -4.90
C VAL A 219 1.06 -10.68 -4.85
N ILE A 220 -0.17 -10.76 -4.37
CA ILE A 220 -0.99 -11.98 -4.31
C ILE A 220 -2.12 -11.83 -5.32
N SER A 221 -2.23 -12.76 -6.25
CA SER A 221 -3.33 -12.82 -7.23
C SER A 221 -4.00 -14.18 -7.15
N VAL A 222 -5.29 -14.18 -6.85
CA VAL A 222 -6.10 -15.40 -6.86
C VAL A 222 -7.21 -15.28 -7.90
N LYS A 223 -7.44 -16.38 -8.63
CA LYS A 223 -8.52 -16.52 -9.62
C LYS A 223 -9.42 -17.67 -9.21
N LEU A 224 -10.67 -17.36 -8.96
CA LEU A 224 -11.70 -18.27 -8.45
C LEU A 224 -12.86 -18.33 -9.43
N GLN A 225 -13.50 -19.50 -9.54
CA GLN A 225 -14.73 -19.66 -10.31
C GLN A 225 -15.86 -18.83 -9.67
N GLU A 226 -16.00 -18.94 -8.35
CA GLU A 226 -16.98 -18.21 -7.56
C GLU A 226 -16.26 -17.46 -6.44
N ALA A 227 -16.11 -16.14 -6.58
CA ALA A 227 -15.48 -15.28 -5.59
C ALA A 227 -16.54 -14.73 -4.63
N GLU A 228 -16.40 -15.01 -3.34
CA GLU A 228 -17.27 -14.52 -2.27
C GLU A 228 -16.63 -13.30 -1.62
N PHE A 229 -17.13 -12.11 -1.95
CA PHE A 229 -16.65 -10.86 -1.36
C PHE A 229 -17.51 -10.45 -0.16
N GLU A 230 -16.86 -9.91 0.87
CA GLU A 230 -17.54 -9.24 1.96
C GLU A 230 -17.97 -7.83 1.49
N GLY A 231 -19.23 -7.67 1.13
CA GLY A 231 -19.83 -6.42 0.72
C GLY A 231 -19.64 -6.01 -0.75
N GLN A 232 -20.37 -5.00 -1.17
CA GLN A 232 -20.45 -4.54 -2.55
C GLN A 232 -19.15 -3.86 -3.04
N THR A 233 -18.35 -3.31 -2.15
CA THR A 233 -17.06 -2.69 -2.49
C THR A 233 -15.99 -3.69 -2.93
N LYS A 234 -16.24 -5.00 -2.69
CA LYS A 234 -15.32 -6.10 -3.00
C LYS A 234 -13.92 -5.94 -2.38
N ALA A 235 -13.86 -5.22 -1.26
CA ALA A 235 -12.59 -4.89 -0.60
C ALA A 235 -11.94 -6.07 0.12
N LYS A 236 -12.72 -7.10 0.46
CA LYS A 236 -12.27 -8.29 1.17
C LYS A 236 -12.91 -9.57 0.62
N ILE A 237 -12.13 -10.65 0.53
CA ILE A 237 -12.61 -11.95 0.09
C ILE A 237 -12.74 -12.93 1.27
N GLY A 238 -13.84 -13.73 1.27
CA GLY A 238 -14.20 -14.66 2.35
C GLY A 238 -13.96 -16.14 2.07
N ASN A 239 -13.68 -16.54 0.83
CA ASN A 239 -13.52 -17.95 0.42
C ASN A 239 -12.51 -18.72 1.29
N THR A 240 -12.98 -19.69 2.07
CA THR A 240 -12.12 -20.46 3.00
C THR A 240 -11.17 -21.42 2.29
N GLU A 241 -11.57 -21.99 1.16
CA GLU A 241 -10.76 -22.90 0.36
C GLU A 241 -9.50 -22.24 -0.19
N ILE A 242 -9.55 -20.93 -0.50
CA ILE A 242 -8.38 -20.19 -1.01
C ILE A 242 -7.31 -20.00 0.07
N ARG A 243 -7.72 -19.86 1.33
CA ARG A 243 -6.80 -19.83 2.46
C ARG A 243 -5.95 -21.09 2.52
N THR A 244 -6.58 -22.25 2.36
CA THR A 244 -5.90 -23.55 2.39
C THR A 244 -4.97 -23.71 1.18
N LEU A 245 -5.44 -23.38 -0.01
CA LEU A 245 -4.62 -23.42 -1.24
C LEU A 245 -3.37 -22.56 -1.10
N VAL A 246 -3.55 -21.28 -0.74
CA VAL A 246 -2.43 -20.34 -0.59
C VAL A 246 -1.49 -20.81 0.52
N SER A 247 -2.00 -21.23 1.67
CA SER A 247 -1.18 -21.67 2.79
C SER A 247 -0.29 -22.87 2.43
N ASN A 248 -0.86 -23.90 1.80
CA ASN A 248 -0.12 -25.09 1.40
C ASN A 248 0.91 -24.79 0.30
N MET A 249 0.51 -24.01 -0.71
CA MET A 249 1.38 -23.60 -1.80
C MET A 249 2.59 -22.81 -1.28
N VAL A 250 2.35 -21.81 -0.41
CA VAL A 250 3.42 -20.98 0.15
C VAL A 250 4.36 -21.84 0.98
N TYR A 251 3.82 -22.69 1.86
CA TYR A 251 4.64 -23.54 2.70
C TYR A 251 5.56 -24.44 1.86
N THR A 252 5.00 -25.22 0.95
CA THR A 252 5.76 -26.18 0.16
C THR A 252 6.77 -25.49 -0.75
N LYS A 253 6.31 -24.56 -1.59
CA LYS A 253 7.15 -23.96 -2.60
C LYS A 253 8.18 -22.97 -2.07
N LEU A 254 7.90 -22.29 -0.98
CA LEU A 254 8.89 -21.40 -0.37
C LEU A 254 9.97 -22.17 0.40
N MET A 255 9.60 -23.30 1.03
CA MET A 255 10.58 -24.23 1.60
C MET A 255 11.51 -24.78 0.50
N GLU A 256 10.97 -25.29 -0.61
CA GLU A 256 11.73 -25.74 -1.77
C GLU A 256 12.67 -24.63 -2.29
N PHE A 257 12.14 -23.41 -2.46
CA PHE A 257 12.94 -22.27 -2.90
C PHE A 257 14.12 -21.96 -1.97
N PHE A 258 13.91 -21.99 -0.66
CA PHE A 258 14.97 -21.73 0.32
C PHE A 258 16.04 -22.83 0.32
N GLU A 259 15.64 -24.10 0.13
CA GLU A 259 16.57 -25.22 -0.03
C GLU A 259 17.44 -25.06 -1.30
N GLU A 260 16.83 -24.65 -2.41
CA GLU A 260 17.52 -24.44 -3.69
C GLU A 260 18.40 -23.16 -3.68
N ASN A 261 18.06 -22.16 -2.86
CA ASN A 261 18.71 -20.85 -2.83
C ASN A 261 19.16 -20.44 -1.41
N PRO A 262 20.10 -21.20 -0.77
CA PRO A 262 20.47 -20.97 0.62
C PRO A 262 21.11 -19.60 0.85
N GLY A 263 21.78 -19.01 -0.14
CA GLY A 263 22.34 -17.65 -0.05
C GLY A 263 21.26 -16.57 0.06
N VAL A 264 20.19 -16.70 -0.73
CA VAL A 264 19.02 -15.80 -0.67
C VAL A 264 18.27 -15.99 0.66
N ALA A 265 18.03 -17.25 1.05
CA ALA A 265 17.42 -17.58 2.32
C ALA A 265 18.16 -16.92 3.47
N LYS A 266 19.50 -17.06 3.53
CA LYS A 266 20.32 -16.44 4.58
C LYS A 266 20.16 -14.92 4.63
N ALA A 267 20.22 -14.22 3.50
CA ALA A 267 20.07 -12.76 3.45
C ALA A 267 18.69 -12.31 3.97
N ILE A 268 17.61 -13.01 3.59
CA ILE A 268 16.26 -12.74 4.05
C ILE A 268 16.12 -13.02 5.55
N PHE A 269 16.70 -14.13 6.04
CA PHE A 269 16.69 -14.48 7.47
C PHE A 269 17.47 -13.49 8.32
N GLU A 270 18.61 -13.00 7.84
CA GLU A 270 19.37 -11.95 8.53
C GLU A 270 18.52 -10.70 8.72
N LYS A 271 17.76 -10.30 7.69
CA LYS A 271 16.81 -9.18 7.74
C LYS A 271 15.72 -9.42 8.80
N ALA A 272 15.04 -10.56 8.76
CA ALA A 272 13.97 -10.92 9.70
C ALA A 272 14.50 -11.01 11.15
N THR A 273 15.69 -11.57 11.35
CA THR A 273 16.34 -11.64 12.69
C THR A 273 16.71 -10.26 13.21
N GLN A 274 17.18 -9.36 12.34
CA GLN A 274 17.43 -7.96 12.72
C GLN A 274 16.13 -7.24 13.11
N ALA A 275 15.03 -7.49 12.39
CA ALA A 275 13.72 -6.95 12.71
C ALA A 275 13.23 -7.44 14.09
N ALA A 276 13.36 -8.75 14.36
CA ALA A 276 12.99 -9.34 15.64
C ALA A 276 13.81 -8.74 16.82
N ARG A 277 15.12 -8.56 16.63
CA ARG A 277 15.99 -7.93 17.64
C ARG A 277 15.60 -6.47 17.88
N ALA A 278 15.30 -5.73 16.82
CA ALA A 278 14.86 -4.33 16.93
C ALA A 278 13.51 -4.23 17.64
N ARG A 279 12.55 -5.11 17.33
CA ARG A 279 11.26 -5.21 18.02
C ARG A 279 11.42 -5.53 19.51
N ALA A 280 12.27 -6.50 19.84
CA ALA A 280 12.57 -6.86 21.24
C ALA A 280 13.20 -5.68 21.99
N ALA A 281 14.15 -4.97 21.36
CA ALA A 281 14.78 -3.78 21.94
C ALA A 281 13.76 -2.64 22.14
N ALA A 282 12.87 -2.40 21.16
CA ALA A 282 11.79 -1.42 21.25
C ALA A 282 10.81 -1.75 22.40
N LYS A 283 10.42 -3.03 22.51
CA LYS A 283 9.57 -3.49 23.63
C LYS A 283 10.23 -3.24 24.99
N LYS A 284 11.51 -3.60 25.13
CA LYS A 284 12.26 -3.37 26.37
C LYS A 284 12.39 -1.87 26.70
N ALA A 285 12.63 -1.04 25.70
CA ALA A 285 12.69 0.42 25.86
C ALA A 285 11.34 0.98 26.33
N ARG A 286 10.22 0.54 25.72
CA ARG A 286 8.85 0.89 26.16
C ARG A 286 8.60 0.50 27.62
N GLU A 287 8.93 -0.72 28.01
CA GLU A 287 8.75 -1.19 29.38
C GLU A 287 9.55 -0.37 30.39
N LEU A 288 10.77 0.05 30.03
CA LEU A 288 11.59 0.92 30.86
C LEU A 288 10.98 2.32 31.02
N VAL A 289 10.46 2.90 29.93
CA VAL A 289 9.75 4.19 29.96
C VAL A 289 8.48 4.08 30.82
N ARG A 290 7.69 3.02 30.63
CA ARG A 290 6.45 2.76 31.38
C ARG A 290 6.72 2.55 32.88
N ARG A 291 7.80 1.85 33.25
CA ARG A 291 8.22 1.70 34.65
C ARG A 291 8.67 3.02 35.25
N LYS A 292 9.41 3.85 34.49
CA LYS A 292 9.78 5.21 34.93
C LYS A 292 8.57 6.09 35.12
N SER A 293 7.60 6.10 34.19
CA SER A 293 6.38 6.89 34.31
C SER A 293 5.47 6.41 35.45
N ALA A 294 5.41 5.11 35.73
CA ALA A 294 4.65 4.56 36.85
C ALA A 294 5.28 4.88 38.23
N LEU A 295 6.60 5.06 38.29
CA LEU A 295 7.32 5.47 39.49
C LEU A 295 7.41 7.00 39.65
N GLU A 296 7.23 7.74 38.53
CA GLU A 296 7.28 9.20 38.47
C GLU A 296 5.90 9.80 38.09
N THR A 297 4.84 9.41 38.77
CA THR A 297 3.46 9.90 38.56
C THR A 297 3.31 11.42 38.73
N SER A 298 4.40 12.20 38.71
CA SER A 298 4.41 13.64 38.99
C SER A 298 5.32 14.50 38.10
N ARG A 299 5.96 13.97 37.04
CA ARG A 299 6.83 14.81 36.21
C ARG A 299 6.55 14.66 34.72
N MET A 300 5.83 15.64 34.17
CA MET A 300 5.83 16.01 32.76
C MET A 300 7.27 16.13 32.21
N PRO A 301 7.52 15.97 30.88
CA PRO A 301 8.85 16.15 30.29
C PRO A 301 9.47 17.44 30.83
N GLY A 302 10.69 17.35 31.38
CA GLY A 302 11.31 18.43 32.16
C GLY A 302 11.53 19.78 31.47
N LYS A 303 11.10 19.90 30.21
CA LYS A 303 11.12 21.11 29.38
C LYS A 303 9.74 21.61 28.97
N LEU A 304 8.67 20.84 29.18
CA LEU A 304 7.32 21.26 28.89
C LEU A 304 6.89 22.34 29.90
N ALA A 305 6.57 23.52 29.38
CA ALA A 305 5.84 24.52 30.14
C ALA A 305 4.35 24.27 29.96
N ASP A 306 3.74 23.52 30.89
CA ASP A 306 2.34 23.09 30.84
C ASP A 306 1.35 24.24 31.04
N CYS A 307 0.09 24.06 30.59
CA CYS A 307 -1.02 24.94 30.83
C CYS A 307 -1.86 24.48 32.05
N ARG A 308 -2.77 25.33 32.49
CA ARG A 308 -3.63 25.06 33.70
C ARG A 308 -4.89 24.29 33.33
N GLU A 309 -5.41 24.46 32.12
CA GLU A 309 -6.59 23.74 31.63
C GLU A 309 -6.28 22.24 31.48
N LYS A 310 -7.25 21.38 31.78
CA LYS A 310 -7.14 19.92 31.72
C LYS A 310 -8.02 19.30 30.66
N ASP A 311 -8.92 20.07 30.06
CA ASP A 311 -9.72 19.60 28.93
C ASP A 311 -8.89 19.71 27.61
N PRO A 312 -8.52 18.60 26.99
CA PRO A 312 -7.70 18.62 25.77
C PRO A 312 -8.32 19.44 24.63
N SER A 313 -9.65 19.48 24.53
CA SER A 313 -10.36 20.22 23.49
C SER A 313 -10.18 21.75 23.58
N ARG A 314 -9.71 22.21 24.72
CA ARG A 314 -9.51 23.65 25.04
C ARG A 314 -8.05 24.02 25.22
N THR A 315 -7.12 23.07 25.03
CA THR A 315 -5.70 23.29 25.22
C THR A 315 -4.95 23.28 23.89
N GLU A 316 -3.84 24.00 23.85
CA GLU A 316 -2.94 24.06 22.68
C GLU A 316 -1.51 23.82 23.13
N ILE A 317 -0.76 23.02 22.34
CA ILE A 317 0.68 22.85 22.51
C ILE A 317 1.45 23.50 21.37
N PHE A 318 2.38 24.41 21.70
CA PHE A 318 3.29 25.04 20.76
C PHE A 318 4.67 24.37 20.86
N ILE A 319 5.11 23.80 19.76
CA ILE A 319 6.45 23.22 19.62
C ILE A 319 7.34 24.30 19.02
N VAL A 320 8.41 24.66 19.72
CA VAL A 320 9.32 25.73 19.33
C VAL A 320 10.77 25.22 19.25
N GLU A 321 11.59 25.86 18.42
CA GLU A 321 12.98 25.47 18.24
C GLU A 321 13.88 26.10 19.33
N GLY A 322 14.41 25.24 20.20
CA GLY A 322 15.39 25.58 21.20
C GLY A 322 14.87 26.35 22.41
N ASP A 323 15.74 26.50 23.42
CA ASP A 323 15.40 27.14 24.70
C ASP A 323 15.17 28.64 24.58
N SER A 324 15.85 29.30 23.66
CA SER A 324 15.70 30.74 23.45
C SER A 324 14.29 31.10 22.97
N ALA A 325 13.82 30.42 21.92
CA ALA A 325 12.44 30.59 21.44
C ALA A 325 11.42 30.11 22.49
N GLY A 326 11.74 29.00 23.20
CA GLY A 326 10.93 28.50 24.31
C GLY A 326 10.77 29.49 25.44
N GLY A 327 11.82 30.24 25.79
CA GLY A 327 11.78 31.30 26.78
C GLY A 327 10.85 32.44 26.40
N SER A 328 10.99 32.94 25.17
CA SER A 328 10.15 34.03 24.64
C SER A 328 8.68 33.59 24.51
N ALA A 329 8.43 32.41 23.96
CA ALA A 329 7.09 31.85 23.83
C ALA A 329 6.40 31.65 25.21
N LYS A 330 7.16 31.18 26.20
CA LYS A 330 6.66 31.01 27.58
C LYS A 330 6.22 32.33 28.24
N MET A 331 6.92 33.43 27.94
CA MET A 331 6.54 34.75 28.45
C MET A 331 5.32 35.35 27.74
N GLY A 332 5.15 35.06 26.44
CA GLY A 332 4.07 35.61 25.62
C GLY A 332 2.79 34.76 25.57
N ARG A 333 2.79 33.54 26.11
CA ARG A 333 1.64 32.61 26.04
C ARG A 333 0.51 32.96 26.97
N ASP A 334 -0.69 32.53 26.66
CA ASP A 334 -1.75 32.36 27.65
C ASP A 334 -1.54 31.08 28.46
N SER A 335 -1.02 31.21 29.67
CA SER A 335 -0.74 30.07 30.54
C SER A 335 -1.99 29.31 31.02
N ALA A 336 -3.20 29.81 30.74
CA ALA A 336 -4.42 29.08 31.03
C ALA A 336 -4.64 27.90 30.13
N ILE A 337 -4.39 28.07 28.83
CA ILE A 337 -4.72 27.08 27.77
C ILE A 337 -3.54 26.68 26.90
N GLN A 338 -2.43 27.43 26.91
CA GLN A 338 -1.29 27.20 26.01
C GLN A 338 -0.10 26.58 26.73
N ALA A 339 0.38 25.45 26.22
CA ALA A 339 1.61 24.78 26.65
C ALA A 339 2.73 25.02 25.64
N ILE A 340 3.99 25.11 26.10
CA ILE A 340 5.18 25.32 25.25
C ILE A 340 6.14 24.15 25.44
N LEU A 341 6.53 23.51 24.34
CA LEU A 341 7.54 22.46 24.30
C LEU A 341 8.72 22.84 23.42
N PRO A 342 9.86 23.22 23.98
CA PRO A 342 11.07 23.49 23.21
C PRO A 342 11.74 22.18 22.78
N LEU A 343 12.07 22.05 21.50
CA LEU A 343 12.81 20.92 20.91
C LEU A 343 14.08 21.42 20.25
N TRP A 344 15.10 20.59 20.18
CA TRP A 344 16.40 20.97 19.60
C TRP A 344 16.75 20.21 18.33
N GLY A 345 17.18 20.96 17.33
CA GLY A 345 17.73 20.44 16.09
C GLY A 345 16.73 19.62 15.29
N LYS A 346 17.22 18.93 14.25
CA LYS A 346 16.39 18.17 13.32
C LYS A 346 15.67 17.01 13.99
N MET A 347 14.38 16.85 13.68
CA MET A 347 13.58 15.70 14.09
C MET A 347 13.93 14.46 13.29
N LEU A 348 13.80 13.29 13.90
CA LEU A 348 13.95 12.00 13.23
C LEU A 348 12.80 11.80 12.23
N ASN A 349 13.13 11.38 11.00
CA ASN A 349 12.09 10.95 10.05
C ASN A 349 11.59 9.57 10.47
N VAL A 350 10.40 9.54 11.09
CA VAL A 350 9.80 8.31 11.65
C VAL A 350 9.40 7.28 10.59
N GLU A 351 9.08 7.73 9.36
CA GLU A 351 8.73 6.83 8.26
C GLU A 351 9.93 5.99 7.77
N LYS A 352 11.14 6.53 7.95
CA LYS A 352 12.39 5.88 7.55
C LYS A 352 13.16 5.28 8.72
N ALA A 353 12.60 5.31 9.92
CA ALA A 353 13.27 4.86 11.12
C ALA A 353 12.61 3.61 11.70
N ARG A 354 13.43 2.75 12.31
CA ARG A 354 12.94 1.59 13.07
C ARG A 354 12.31 2.03 14.39
N ALA A 355 11.36 1.23 14.87
CA ALA A 355 10.63 1.50 16.10
C ALA A 355 11.54 1.67 17.33
N ASP A 356 12.62 0.89 17.43
CA ASP A 356 13.60 1.01 18.53
C ASP A 356 14.29 2.39 18.56
N LYS A 357 14.60 2.95 17.39
CA LYS A 357 15.17 4.31 17.27
C LYS A 357 14.13 5.40 17.57
N ILE A 358 12.87 5.17 17.24
CA ILE A 358 11.79 6.10 17.55
C ILE A 358 11.60 6.19 19.06
N TYR A 359 11.47 5.05 19.75
CA TYR A 359 11.31 4.99 21.22
C TYR A 359 12.57 5.40 22.00
N GLY A 360 13.75 5.25 21.42
CA GLY A 360 15.01 5.69 22.00
C GLY A 360 15.39 7.15 21.67
N ASN A 361 14.53 7.89 20.96
CA ASN A 361 14.85 9.25 20.52
C ASN A 361 14.47 10.30 21.56
N ASP A 362 15.49 10.94 22.15
CA ASP A 362 15.32 11.96 23.20
C ASP A 362 14.53 13.20 22.77
N LYS A 363 14.33 13.42 21.46
CA LYS A 363 13.57 14.55 20.91
C LYS A 363 12.11 14.21 20.62
N LEU A 364 11.83 12.96 20.21
CA LEU A 364 10.47 12.50 19.93
C LEU A 364 9.70 12.14 21.18
N MET A 365 10.37 11.49 22.15
CA MET A 365 9.71 11.04 23.37
C MET A 365 9.04 12.16 24.18
N PRO A 366 9.63 13.37 24.33
CA PRO A 366 8.93 14.49 24.96
C PRO A 366 7.62 14.87 24.29
N VAL A 367 7.53 14.80 22.94
CA VAL A 367 6.29 15.06 22.19
C VAL A 367 5.25 13.99 22.47
N VAL A 368 5.63 12.73 22.39
CA VAL A 368 4.74 11.59 22.65
C VAL A 368 4.19 11.63 24.07
N LEU A 369 5.03 11.96 25.06
CA LEU A 369 4.64 12.08 26.45
C LEU A 369 3.74 13.29 26.69
N ALA A 370 3.99 14.43 26.03
CA ALA A 370 3.17 15.64 26.15
C ALA A 370 1.77 15.45 25.56
N LEU A 371 1.64 14.73 24.44
CA LEU A 371 0.35 14.40 23.83
C LEU A 371 -0.40 13.30 24.61
N GLY A 372 0.30 12.35 25.21
CA GLY A 372 -0.29 11.28 26.03
C GLY A 372 -0.93 10.12 25.25
N CYS A 373 -1.08 10.22 23.93
CA CYS A 373 -1.81 9.25 23.11
C CYS A 373 -1.06 7.93 22.85
N GLY A 374 0.24 7.82 23.17
CA GLY A 374 1.08 6.70 22.72
C GLY A 374 1.42 6.77 21.24
N ILE A 375 2.05 5.72 20.70
CA ILE A 375 2.39 5.57 19.28
C ILE A 375 2.28 4.11 18.83
N GLY A 376 2.03 3.87 17.54
CA GLY A 376 1.87 2.53 16.97
C GLY A 376 0.69 1.79 17.56
N ASP A 377 0.89 0.54 17.96
CA ASP A 377 -0.18 -0.33 18.49
C ASP A 377 -0.80 0.17 19.81
N GLU A 378 -0.12 1.09 20.51
CA GLU A 378 -0.60 1.67 21.78
C GLU A 378 -1.29 3.02 21.59
N PHE A 379 -1.44 3.47 20.32
CA PHE A 379 -2.09 4.75 20.03
C PHE A 379 -3.58 4.72 20.44
N ASP A 380 -3.94 5.65 21.31
CA ASP A 380 -5.30 5.81 21.81
C ASP A 380 -5.62 7.31 21.96
N ILE A 381 -6.39 7.82 21.03
CA ILE A 381 -6.75 9.24 20.97
C ILE A 381 -7.55 9.68 22.21
N SER A 382 -8.24 8.76 22.90
CA SER A 382 -9.00 9.08 24.12
C SER A 382 -8.12 9.51 25.29
N LYS A 383 -6.80 9.22 25.21
CA LYS A 383 -5.79 9.59 26.21
C LYS A 383 -5.08 10.91 25.88
N LEU A 384 -5.57 11.65 24.91
CA LEU A 384 -4.99 12.95 24.55
C LEU A 384 -4.95 13.89 25.77
N CYS A 385 -3.76 14.44 26.05
CA CYS A 385 -3.57 15.39 27.15
C CYS A 385 -3.56 16.84 26.66
N LEU A 386 -3.01 17.10 25.48
CA LEU A 386 -2.88 18.43 24.88
C LEU A 386 -3.20 18.34 23.39
N LEU A 387 -4.08 19.20 22.89
CA LEU A 387 -4.38 19.27 21.46
C LEU A 387 -3.28 20.04 20.74
N TYR A 388 -2.74 19.44 19.68
CA TYR A 388 -1.78 20.10 18.80
C TYR A 388 -2.52 20.84 17.69
N THR A 389 -2.48 22.17 17.71
CA THR A 389 -2.92 23.00 16.60
C THR A 389 -1.75 23.89 16.17
N SER A 390 -1.10 23.56 15.06
CA SER A 390 -0.13 24.45 14.42
C SER A 390 -0.59 24.69 13.00
N PRO A 391 -1.19 25.84 12.68
CA PRO A 391 -1.41 26.22 11.30
C PRO A 391 -0.03 26.32 10.60
N SER A 392 0.21 25.43 9.65
CA SER A 392 1.39 25.54 8.80
C SER A 392 1.22 26.79 7.93
N PRO A 393 2.28 27.58 7.69
CA PRO A 393 2.24 28.69 6.72
C PRO A 393 1.85 28.23 5.30
N ARG A 394 1.82 26.92 5.04
CA ARG A 394 1.37 26.31 3.78
C ARG A 394 -0.13 26.05 3.73
N ASP A 395 -0.81 26.03 4.88
CA ASP A 395 -2.26 25.76 4.97
C ASP A 395 -3.11 27.02 4.75
N THR A 396 -2.47 28.16 4.54
CA THR A 396 -3.10 29.48 4.28
C THR A 396 -3.02 29.90 2.81
N ARG A 397 -2.85 28.95 1.87
CA ARG A 397 -2.89 29.22 0.42
C ARG A 397 -3.97 28.42 -0.27
#